data_f589707bf07adcc116a512bc229ed4cf
#
_entry.id   f589707bf07adcc116a512bc229ed4cf
#
_cell.length_a   1.000
_cell.length_b   1.000
_cell.length_c   1.000
_cell.angle_alpha   90.00
_cell.angle_beta   90.00
_cell.angle_gamma   90.00
#
_symmetry.space_group_name_H-M   'P 1'
#
loop_
_entity.id
_entity.type
_entity.pdbx_description
1 polymer ?
#
loop_
_entity_poly.entity_id
_entity_poly.type
_entity_poly.pdbx_seq_one_letter_code
_entity_poly.pdbx_strand_id
1 'polypeptide(L)'
;MCGIAGLIHRGKSSNVGSELQGMLQALKHRGEDSTGYALYGDTDGKNFIMRFKVGENVGEGSSSVMEDVSVYDERKKIVDQTITEMGAKIVKEERTLPYSLRYEIDFETKDLLDFSQRIESIPGVEILSMGKSLEVIKDLGNAKMVCDRYSLDKLVGTHAIGHARMATESGVDIKSAHPFWGYPFSDVSVVHLSLIHI
;
A
#
# COMPACT_ATOMS: atom_id res chain seq x y z
N MET A 1 -3.43 14.74 15.87
CA MET A 1 -2.80 13.54 16.50
C MET A 1 -3.24 12.32 15.73
N CYS A 2 -2.30 11.49 15.32
CA CYS A 2 -2.59 10.27 14.59
C CYS A 2 -3.27 9.18 15.43
N GLY A 3 -3.86 8.17 14.78
CA GLY A 3 -4.45 7.00 15.43
C GLY A 3 -4.01 5.70 14.77
N ILE A 4 -3.79 4.66 15.57
CA ILE A 4 -3.47 3.30 15.10
C ILE A 4 -4.57 2.36 15.55
N ALA A 5 -4.94 1.42 14.68
CA ALA A 5 -5.81 0.30 14.98
C ALA A 5 -5.22 -0.99 14.41
N GLY A 6 -5.57 -2.11 15.01
CA GLY A 6 -5.18 -3.42 14.52
C GLY A 6 -6.08 -4.52 15.06
N LEU A 7 -6.20 -5.58 14.30
CA LEU A 7 -6.98 -6.76 14.65
C LEU A 7 -6.31 -8.04 14.20
N ILE A 8 -6.61 -9.14 14.87
CA ILE A 8 -6.16 -10.47 14.53
C ILE A 8 -7.24 -11.51 14.84
N HIS A 9 -7.53 -12.36 13.87
CA HIS A 9 -8.42 -13.51 14.01
C HIS A 9 -7.60 -14.79 14.12
N ARG A 10 -7.68 -15.45 15.27
CA ARG A 10 -6.97 -16.72 15.48
C ARG A 10 -7.72 -17.89 14.84
N GLY A 11 -7.04 -18.60 13.94
CA GLY A 11 -7.52 -19.85 13.36
C GLY A 11 -8.64 -19.73 12.34
N LYS A 12 -8.98 -18.53 11.88
CA LYS A 12 -9.95 -18.28 10.81
C LYS A 12 -9.71 -16.99 10.09
N SER A 13 -10.13 -16.91 8.85
CA SER A 13 -10.21 -15.68 8.08
C SER A 13 -11.53 -14.96 8.33
N SER A 14 -11.52 -13.64 8.28
CA SER A 14 -12.69 -12.76 8.41
C SER A 14 -12.55 -11.58 7.44
N ASN A 15 -13.56 -10.73 7.36
CA ASN A 15 -13.51 -9.51 6.55
C ASN A 15 -12.69 -8.42 7.26
N VAL A 16 -11.37 -8.61 7.29
CA VAL A 16 -10.43 -7.73 8.00
C VAL A 16 -10.41 -6.31 7.44
N GLY A 17 -10.72 -6.13 6.16
CA GLY A 17 -10.78 -4.81 5.53
C GLY A 17 -11.94 -3.97 6.09
N SER A 18 -13.14 -4.54 6.14
CA SER A 18 -14.32 -3.88 6.71
C SER A 18 -14.19 -3.63 8.21
N GLU A 19 -13.66 -4.61 8.96
CA GLU A 19 -13.48 -4.48 10.40
C GLU A 19 -12.46 -3.39 10.74
N LEU A 20 -11.30 -3.38 10.06
CA LEU A 20 -10.29 -2.34 10.26
C LEU A 20 -10.81 -0.96 9.84
N GLN A 21 -11.59 -0.87 8.75
CA GLN A 21 -12.23 0.38 8.34
C GLN A 21 -13.12 0.94 9.45
N GLY A 22 -13.95 0.10 10.08
CA GLY A 22 -14.78 0.51 11.21
C GLY A 22 -13.98 1.04 12.40
N MET A 23 -12.87 0.36 12.75
CA MET A 23 -11.97 0.79 13.83
C MET A 23 -11.28 2.13 13.52
N LEU A 24 -10.76 2.30 12.30
CA LEU A 24 -10.11 3.55 11.88
C LEU A 24 -11.12 4.69 11.76
N GLN A 25 -12.35 4.41 11.33
CA GLN A 25 -13.42 5.40 11.27
C GLN A 25 -13.81 5.90 12.67
N ALA A 26 -13.76 5.06 13.70
CA ALA A 26 -13.92 5.48 15.08
C ALA A 26 -12.80 6.43 15.57
N LEU A 27 -11.63 6.34 14.93
CA LEU A 27 -10.46 7.19 15.20
C LEU A 27 -10.40 8.43 14.28
N LYS A 28 -11.43 8.72 13.47
CA LYS A 28 -11.40 9.84 12.49
C LYS A 28 -11.05 11.19 13.11
N HIS A 29 -11.47 11.44 14.36
CA HIS A 29 -11.13 12.65 15.12
C HIS A 29 -9.62 12.81 15.40
N ARG A 30 -8.82 11.74 15.17
CA ARG A 30 -7.37 11.74 15.31
C ARG A 30 -6.63 12.08 14.03
N GLY A 31 -7.31 12.07 12.87
CA GLY A 31 -6.73 12.44 11.60
C GLY A 31 -7.58 12.00 10.42
N GLU A 32 -7.81 12.92 9.49
CA GLU A 32 -8.56 12.67 8.26
C GLU A 32 -7.75 12.99 7.00
N ASP A 33 -6.46 13.35 7.15
CA ASP A 33 -5.65 13.83 6.03
C ASP A 33 -5.18 12.70 5.11
N SER A 34 -4.75 11.60 5.72
CA SER A 34 -4.44 10.37 4.99
C SER A 34 -4.68 9.14 5.87
N THR A 35 -5.00 8.04 5.21
CA THR A 35 -5.26 6.76 5.88
C THR A 35 -4.51 5.66 5.16
N GLY A 36 -3.96 4.72 5.93
CA GLY A 36 -3.35 3.54 5.38
C GLY A 36 -3.76 2.26 6.08
N TYR A 37 -3.75 1.20 5.30
CA TYR A 37 -4.11 -0.16 5.66
C TYR A 37 -2.97 -1.10 5.30
N ALA A 38 -2.61 -2.00 6.19
CA ALA A 38 -1.84 -3.20 5.89
C ALA A 38 -2.73 -4.40 6.20
N LEU A 39 -3.10 -5.13 5.19
CA LEU A 39 -4.07 -6.23 5.22
C LEU A 39 -3.35 -7.52 4.86
N TYR A 40 -3.57 -8.57 5.63
CA TYR A 40 -2.97 -9.89 5.42
C TYR A 40 -4.05 -10.84 4.95
N GLY A 41 -4.13 -10.93 3.61
CA GLY A 41 -5.17 -11.68 2.90
C GLY A 41 -5.02 -13.18 3.06
N ASP A 42 -6.14 -13.86 2.85
CA ASP A 42 -6.18 -15.32 2.75
C ASP A 42 -5.81 -15.72 1.33
N THR A 43 -4.55 -16.13 1.14
CA THR A 43 -3.97 -16.48 -0.16
C THR A 43 -3.41 -17.90 -0.15
N ASP A 44 -3.20 -18.49 -1.31
CA ASP A 44 -2.54 -19.80 -1.43
C ASP A 44 -1.01 -19.73 -1.24
N GLY A 45 -0.48 -18.53 -1.08
CA GLY A 45 0.94 -18.25 -0.83
C GLY A 45 1.88 -18.59 -1.98
N LYS A 46 1.37 -18.88 -3.18
CA LYS A 46 2.20 -19.24 -4.34
C LYS A 46 2.88 -18.02 -4.93
N ASN A 47 2.08 -17.03 -5.32
CA ASN A 47 2.55 -15.82 -5.98
C ASN A 47 2.88 -14.73 -4.97
N PHE A 48 3.77 -13.82 -5.35
CA PHE A 48 3.95 -12.56 -4.65
C PHE A 48 2.87 -11.57 -5.07
N ILE A 49 2.36 -10.80 -4.10
CA ILE A 49 1.50 -9.65 -4.34
C ILE A 49 2.35 -8.40 -4.18
N MET A 50 2.43 -7.60 -5.22
CA MET A 50 3.12 -6.32 -5.21
C MET A 50 2.10 -5.18 -5.36
N ARG A 51 2.04 -4.29 -4.37
CA ARG A 51 1.34 -3.00 -4.45
C ARG A 51 2.35 -1.90 -4.71
N PHE A 52 2.12 -1.09 -5.73
CA PHE A 52 3.05 -0.01 -6.09
C PHE A 52 2.33 1.16 -6.76
N LYS A 53 3.02 2.30 -6.77
CA LYS A 53 2.60 3.52 -7.47
C LYS A 53 3.57 3.84 -8.60
N VAL A 54 3.04 4.48 -9.65
CA VAL A 54 3.81 4.93 -10.84
C VAL A 54 3.70 6.44 -11.06
N GLY A 55 3.65 7.22 -9.98
CA GLY A 55 3.52 8.68 -10.04
C GLY A 55 4.40 9.36 -9.01
N GLU A 56 5.09 10.43 -9.42
CA GLU A 56 5.74 11.36 -8.50
C GLU A 56 4.68 12.26 -7.88
N ASN A 57 4.87 12.62 -6.60
CA ASN A 57 4.03 13.58 -5.88
C ASN A 57 2.52 13.29 -5.90
N VAL A 58 2.14 12.05 -6.16
CA VAL A 58 0.74 11.66 -6.13
C VAL A 58 0.23 11.80 -4.70
N GLY A 59 -0.80 12.62 -4.53
CA GLY A 59 -1.38 12.88 -3.23
C GLY A 59 -0.61 13.89 -2.37
N GLU A 60 0.22 14.73 -2.95
CA GLU A 60 0.78 15.91 -2.29
C GLU A 60 -0.16 17.10 -2.46
N GLY A 61 -0.93 17.42 -1.42
CA GLY A 61 -1.73 18.64 -1.28
C GLY A 61 -2.67 18.99 -2.42
N SER A 62 -3.45 20.04 -2.26
CA SER A 62 -4.41 20.53 -3.28
C SER A 62 -3.77 21.19 -4.51
N SER A 63 -2.45 21.25 -4.59
CA SER A 63 -1.69 21.93 -5.64
C SER A 63 -0.87 20.99 -6.53
N SER A 64 -0.82 19.69 -6.25
CA SER A 64 -0.10 18.77 -7.13
C SER A 64 -0.88 18.59 -8.43
N VAL A 65 -0.31 19.10 -9.51
CA VAL A 65 -0.77 18.79 -10.86
C VAL A 65 -0.58 17.29 -11.05
N MET A 66 -1.68 16.56 -11.20
CA MET A 66 -1.58 15.13 -11.57
C MET A 66 -0.80 15.05 -12.88
N GLU A 67 0.22 14.19 -12.90
CA GLU A 67 0.94 13.90 -14.15
C GLU A 67 -0.03 13.36 -15.19
N ASP A 68 0.30 13.52 -16.46
CA ASP A 68 -0.49 12.94 -17.55
C ASP A 68 -0.53 11.41 -17.41
N VAL A 69 -1.69 10.83 -17.66
CA VAL A 69 -1.88 9.37 -17.61
C VAL A 69 -0.89 8.62 -18.52
N SER A 70 -0.47 9.25 -19.61
CA SER A 70 0.55 8.69 -20.51
C SER A 70 1.89 8.43 -19.80
N VAL A 71 2.29 9.27 -18.85
CA VAL A 71 3.50 9.11 -18.04
C VAL A 71 3.39 7.88 -17.14
N TYR A 72 2.21 7.68 -16.52
CA TYR A 72 1.96 6.48 -15.72
C TYR A 72 2.01 5.20 -16.56
N ASP A 73 1.49 5.23 -17.79
CA ASP A 73 1.51 4.09 -18.69
C ASP A 73 2.93 3.78 -19.19
N GLU A 74 3.76 4.79 -19.43
CA GLU A 74 5.17 4.60 -19.77
C GLU A 74 5.94 3.96 -18.61
N ARG A 75 5.80 4.48 -17.39
CA ARG A 75 6.44 3.92 -16.19
C ARG A 75 5.99 2.48 -15.95
N LYS A 76 4.69 2.22 -16.10
CA LYS A 76 4.15 0.85 -16.01
C LYS A 76 4.83 -0.09 -17.00
N LYS A 77 5.00 0.31 -18.27
CA LYS A 77 5.69 -0.51 -19.26
C LYS A 77 7.13 -0.83 -18.87
N ILE A 78 7.84 0.14 -18.29
CA ILE A 78 9.20 -0.08 -17.80
C ILE A 78 9.20 -1.08 -16.64
N VAL A 79 8.25 -0.97 -15.71
CA VAL A 79 8.07 -1.95 -14.62
C VAL A 79 7.81 -3.35 -15.18
N ASP A 80 6.90 -3.50 -16.14
CA ASP A 80 6.56 -4.78 -16.77
C ASP A 80 7.78 -5.43 -17.44
N GLN A 81 8.57 -4.62 -18.16
CA GLN A 81 9.80 -5.07 -18.80
C GLN A 81 10.84 -5.51 -17.75
N THR A 82 11.04 -4.69 -16.71
CA THR A 82 11.99 -5.01 -15.63
C THR A 82 11.63 -6.31 -14.93
N ILE A 83 10.34 -6.52 -14.61
CA ILE A 83 9.84 -7.77 -14.02
C ILE A 83 10.17 -8.97 -14.92
N THR A 84 9.93 -8.83 -16.22
CA THR A 84 10.18 -9.90 -17.20
C THR A 84 11.67 -10.18 -17.35
N GLU A 85 12.53 -9.15 -17.41
CA GLU A 85 13.99 -9.27 -17.48
C GLU A 85 14.59 -9.95 -16.24
N MET A 86 13.94 -9.82 -15.10
CA MET A 86 14.31 -10.51 -13.88
C MET A 86 13.82 -11.96 -13.81
N GLY A 87 13.19 -12.47 -14.87
CA GLY A 87 12.68 -13.84 -14.95
C GLY A 87 11.38 -14.08 -14.19
N ALA A 88 10.71 -13.02 -13.75
CA ALA A 88 9.41 -13.09 -13.12
C ALA A 88 8.27 -12.98 -14.14
N LYS A 89 7.09 -13.53 -13.78
CA LYS A 89 5.91 -13.50 -14.64
C LYS A 89 4.76 -12.80 -13.90
N ILE A 90 4.18 -11.79 -14.55
CA ILE A 90 2.94 -11.17 -14.08
C ILE A 90 1.79 -12.13 -14.39
N VAL A 91 1.15 -12.65 -13.34
CA VAL A 91 0.02 -13.59 -13.42
C VAL A 91 -1.30 -12.84 -13.49
N LYS A 92 -1.41 -11.77 -12.70
CA LYS A 92 -2.61 -10.93 -12.64
C LYS A 92 -2.20 -9.48 -12.46
N GLU A 93 -2.93 -8.60 -13.14
CA GLU A 93 -2.80 -7.16 -13.02
C GLU A 93 -4.15 -6.55 -12.64
N GLU A 94 -4.11 -5.63 -11.69
CA GLU A 94 -5.24 -4.79 -11.30
C GLU A 94 -4.77 -3.34 -11.18
N ARG A 95 -5.54 -2.41 -11.75
CA ARG A 95 -5.30 -0.97 -11.66
C ARG A 95 -6.50 -0.31 -10.99
N THR A 96 -6.33 0.17 -9.78
CA THR A 96 -7.42 0.79 -9.02
C THR A 96 -7.53 2.28 -9.33
N LEU A 97 -6.41 2.96 -9.45
CA LEU A 97 -6.29 4.36 -9.84
C LEU A 97 -5.27 4.48 -10.97
N PRO A 98 -5.26 5.58 -11.74
CA PRO A 98 -4.31 5.76 -12.83
C PRO A 98 -2.86 5.48 -12.44
N TYR A 99 -2.49 5.78 -11.20
CA TYR A 99 -1.15 5.64 -10.65
C TYR A 99 -0.96 4.44 -9.68
N SER A 100 -2.03 3.73 -9.31
CA SER A 100 -1.99 2.68 -8.27
C SER A 100 -2.29 1.31 -8.86
N LEU A 101 -1.32 0.42 -8.75
CA LEU A 101 -1.35 -0.92 -9.33
C LEU A 101 -1.18 -2.01 -8.27
N ARG A 102 -1.76 -3.17 -8.57
CA ARG A 102 -1.61 -4.42 -7.84
C ARG A 102 -1.25 -5.52 -8.83
N TYR A 103 -0.12 -6.16 -8.61
CA TYR A 103 0.31 -7.32 -9.41
C TYR A 103 0.38 -8.57 -8.55
N GLU A 104 -0.05 -9.68 -9.14
CA GLU A 104 0.32 -11.01 -8.68
C GLU A 104 1.44 -11.51 -9.58
N ILE A 105 2.57 -11.86 -8.98
CA ILE A 105 3.81 -12.17 -9.67
C ILE A 105 4.25 -13.58 -9.30
N ASP A 106 4.38 -14.44 -10.29
CA ASP A 106 5.05 -15.73 -10.15
C ASP A 106 6.56 -15.49 -10.26
N PHE A 107 7.24 -15.69 -9.14
CA PHE A 107 8.64 -15.36 -9.02
C PHE A 107 9.34 -16.25 -7.99
N GLU A 108 10.29 -17.04 -8.46
CA GLU A 108 11.21 -17.77 -7.60
C GLU A 108 12.40 -16.88 -7.26
N THR A 109 12.22 -15.97 -6.30
CA THR A 109 13.35 -15.13 -5.89
C THR A 109 14.06 -15.67 -4.68
N LYS A 110 15.39 -15.63 -4.75
CA LYS A 110 16.28 -15.77 -3.60
C LYS A 110 16.65 -14.42 -3.00
N ASP A 111 16.34 -13.33 -3.70
CA ASP A 111 16.72 -11.97 -3.34
C ASP A 111 15.60 -10.97 -3.65
N LEU A 112 14.70 -10.81 -2.68
CA LEU A 112 13.62 -9.81 -2.75
C LEU A 112 14.18 -8.39 -2.69
N LEU A 113 15.37 -8.19 -2.11
CA LEU A 113 16.05 -6.91 -2.03
C LEU A 113 16.46 -6.42 -3.42
N ASP A 114 17.17 -7.25 -4.20
CA ASP A 114 17.58 -6.89 -5.58
C ASP A 114 16.37 -6.61 -6.46
N PHE A 115 15.32 -7.44 -6.36
CA PHE A 115 14.08 -7.24 -7.11
C PHE A 115 13.46 -5.88 -6.80
N SER A 116 13.28 -5.58 -5.54
CA SER A 116 12.63 -4.33 -5.11
C SER A 116 13.47 -3.11 -5.50
N GLN A 117 14.78 -3.16 -5.31
CA GLN A 117 15.68 -2.06 -5.68
C GLN A 117 15.66 -1.75 -7.17
N ARG A 118 15.60 -2.76 -8.03
CA ARG A 118 15.50 -2.55 -9.48
C ARG A 118 14.18 -1.88 -9.87
N ILE A 119 13.06 -2.30 -9.29
CA ILE A 119 11.77 -1.66 -9.55
C ILE A 119 11.77 -0.22 -9.03
N GLU A 120 12.25 0.03 -7.82
CA GLU A 120 12.29 1.37 -7.24
C GLU A 120 13.36 2.30 -7.85
N SER A 121 14.30 1.75 -8.62
CA SER A 121 15.23 2.57 -9.40
C SER A 121 14.57 3.28 -10.58
N ILE A 122 13.36 2.89 -10.95
CA ILE A 122 12.57 3.53 -11.99
C ILE A 122 11.99 4.85 -11.44
N PRO A 123 12.32 6.01 -12.01
CA PRO A 123 11.85 7.30 -11.51
C PRO A 123 10.32 7.36 -11.41
N GLY A 124 9.81 7.78 -10.26
CA GLY A 124 8.37 7.89 -10.00
C GLY A 124 7.67 6.57 -9.69
N VAL A 125 8.42 5.49 -9.47
CA VAL A 125 7.88 4.20 -9.01
C VAL A 125 8.20 4.02 -7.52
N GLU A 126 7.20 3.63 -6.73
CA GLU A 126 7.33 3.33 -5.30
C GLU A 126 6.59 2.04 -4.99
N ILE A 127 7.28 1.04 -4.43
CA ILE A 127 6.67 -0.18 -3.91
C ILE A 127 6.07 0.12 -2.54
N LEU A 128 4.77 -0.10 -2.38
CA LEU A 128 4.08 0.04 -1.10
C LEU A 128 4.17 -1.22 -0.25
N SER A 129 4.13 -2.38 -0.89
CA SER A 129 4.35 -3.68 -0.26
C SER A 129 4.67 -4.76 -1.28
N MET A 130 5.43 -5.74 -0.82
CA MET A 130 5.64 -6.99 -1.54
C MET A 130 5.66 -8.16 -0.55
N GLY A 131 4.76 -9.09 -0.75
CA GLY A 131 4.58 -10.24 0.12
C GLY A 131 3.70 -11.31 -0.51
N LYS A 132 3.44 -12.38 0.21
CA LYS A 132 2.54 -13.45 -0.24
C LYS A 132 1.12 -13.29 0.29
N SER A 133 0.95 -12.48 1.32
CA SER A 133 -0.36 -12.18 1.94
C SER A 133 -0.55 -10.70 2.24
N LEU A 134 0.54 -9.96 2.44
CA LEU A 134 0.51 -8.54 2.79
C LEU A 134 0.16 -7.67 1.60
N GLU A 135 -0.82 -6.80 1.80
CA GLU A 135 -1.13 -5.69 0.91
C GLU A 135 -1.16 -4.38 1.72
N VAL A 136 -0.25 -3.45 1.41
CA VAL A 136 -0.25 -2.10 1.97
C VAL A 136 -0.94 -1.16 0.99
N ILE A 137 -1.99 -0.52 1.45
CA ILE A 137 -2.74 0.49 0.72
C ILE A 137 -2.75 1.77 1.56
N LYS A 138 -2.32 2.87 0.98
CA LYS A 138 -2.35 4.18 1.62
C LYS A 138 -2.69 5.27 0.63
N ASP A 139 -3.57 6.19 1.07
CA ASP A 139 -4.02 7.30 0.23
C ASP A 139 -4.51 8.46 1.08
N LEU A 140 -4.77 9.60 0.44
CA LEU A 140 -5.38 10.77 1.06
C LEU A 140 -6.85 10.53 1.38
N GLY A 141 -7.26 11.11 2.50
CA GLY A 141 -8.63 11.06 2.99
C GLY A 141 -8.81 10.12 4.18
N ASN A 142 -10.04 10.12 4.69
CA ASN A 142 -10.39 9.30 5.85
C ASN A 142 -10.53 7.81 5.51
N ALA A 143 -10.64 6.99 6.55
CA ALA A 143 -10.69 5.54 6.43
C ALA A 143 -11.76 5.04 5.47
N LYS A 144 -12.97 5.61 5.52
CA LYS A 144 -14.05 5.20 4.63
C LYS A 144 -13.75 5.54 3.17
N MET A 145 -13.24 6.72 2.89
CA MET A 145 -12.89 7.15 1.52
C MET A 145 -11.85 6.22 0.90
N VAL A 146 -10.79 5.90 1.63
CA VAL A 146 -9.74 5.00 1.15
C VAL A 146 -10.28 3.57 0.99
N CYS A 147 -11.04 3.08 1.96
CA CYS A 147 -11.67 1.75 1.88
C CYS A 147 -12.56 1.62 0.64
N ASP A 148 -13.43 2.59 0.39
CA ASP A 148 -14.35 2.59 -0.75
C ASP A 148 -13.58 2.65 -2.09
N ARG A 149 -12.56 3.52 -2.17
CA ARG A 149 -11.75 3.73 -3.37
C ARG A 149 -11.01 2.46 -3.81
N TYR A 150 -10.52 1.68 -2.87
CA TYR A 150 -9.76 0.46 -3.11
C TYR A 150 -10.58 -0.82 -2.88
N SER A 151 -11.88 -0.71 -2.58
CA SER A 151 -12.78 -1.85 -2.29
C SER A 151 -12.25 -2.78 -1.20
N LEU A 152 -11.65 -2.20 -0.16
CA LEU A 152 -11.01 -2.97 0.92
C LEU A 152 -12.02 -3.69 1.81
N ASP A 153 -13.28 -3.26 1.80
CA ASP A 153 -14.40 -3.91 2.48
C ASP A 153 -14.63 -5.37 2.06
N LYS A 154 -14.07 -5.76 0.91
CA LYS A 154 -14.18 -7.12 0.36
C LYS A 154 -12.99 -8.01 0.72
N LEU A 155 -11.96 -7.45 1.34
CA LEU A 155 -10.73 -8.19 1.61
C LEU A 155 -10.88 -9.08 2.83
N VAL A 156 -10.75 -10.38 2.60
CA VAL A 156 -10.79 -11.43 3.62
C VAL A 156 -9.37 -11.83 4.00
N GLY A 157 -9.11 -11.95 5.28
CA GLY A 157 -7.77 -12.30 5.79
C GLY A 157 -7.78 -12.62 7.27
N THR A 158 -6.59 -12.78 7.84
CA THR A 158 -6.42 -13.20 9.23
C THR A 158 -6.12 -12.05 10.19
N HIS A 159 -5.46 -11.01 9.72
CA HIS A 159 -5.13 -9.85 10.55
C HIS A 159 -4.90 -8.60 9.70
N ALA A 160 -4.93 -7.46 10.36
CA ALA A 160 -4.71 -6.18 9.71
C ALA A 160 -4.24 -5.12 10.73
N ILE A 161 -3.47 -4.16 10.26
CA ILE A 161 -3.12 -2.95 11.00
C ILE A 161 -3.36 -1.72 10.13
N GLY A 162 -3.68 -0.59 10.75
CA GLY A 162 -3.95 0.63 10.02
C GLY A 162 -3.65 1.88 10.82
N HIS A 163 -3.60 2.99 10.09
CA HIS A 163 -3.22 4.29 10.61
C HIS A 163 -4.09 5.40 10.01
N ALA A 164 -4.62 6.26 10.87
CA ALA A 164 -5.27 7.51 10.52
C ALA A 164 -4.32 8.67 10.87
N ARG A 165 -3.90 9.44 9.84
CA ARG A 165 -2.90 10.51 9.97
C ARG A 165 -3.55 11.87 10.02
N MET A 166 -3.03 12.71 10.92
CA MET A 166 -3.20 14.15 10.90
C MET A 166 -1.84 14.79 10.61
N ALA A 167 -1.72 15.49 9.52
CA ALA A 167 -0.52 16.27 9.18
C ALA A 167 -0.50 17.53 10.06
N THR A 168 0.57 17.72 10.82
CA THR A 168 0.70 18.87 11.72
C THR A 168 1.70 19.92 11.22
N GLU A 169 2.81 19.49 10.64
CA GLU A 169 3.89 20.38 10.19
C GLU A 169 4.39 20.03 8.78
N SER A 170 4.17 18.83 8.30
CA SER A 170 4.50 18.41 6.94
C SER A 170 3.29 18.51 6.03
N GLY A 171 3.53 18.70 4.73
CA GLY A 171 2.48 18.61 3.72
C GLY A 171 1.71 17.30 3.82
N VAL A 172 0.46 17.30 3.38
CA VAL A 172 -0.34 16.08 3.30
C VAL A 172 0.11 15.30 2.07
N ASP A 173 0.78 14.17 2.29
CA ASP A 173 1.32 13.31 1.25
C ASP A 173 1.07 11.83 1.56
N ILE A 174 1.07 10.99 0.52
CA ILE A 174 0.91 9.54 0.66
C ILE A 174 2.21 8.89 1.11
N LYS A 175 3.35 9.45 0.73
CA LYS A 175 4.67 8.85 0.99
C LYS A 175 4.95 8.71 2.48
N SER A 176 4.63 9.74 3.26
CA SER A 176 4.78 9.72 4.73
C SER A 176 3.63 9.03 5.47
N ALA A 177 2.58 8.57 4.79
CA ALA A 177 1.50 7.85 5.42
C ALA A 177 1.93 6.44 5.83
N HIS A 178 1.54 6.01 7.03
CA HIS A 178 1.68 4.62 7.48
C HIS A 178 0.50 3.76 7.00
N PRO A 179 0.63 2.42 6.96
CA PRO A 179 1.79 1.59 7.31
C PRO A 179 2.95 1.67 6.32
N PHE A 180 4.14 1.26 6.77
CA PHE A 180 5.28 0.99 5.89
C PHE A 180 5.52 -0.50 5.77
N TRP A 181 5.89 -0.94 4.60
CA TRP A 181 6.43 -2.27 4.38
C TRP A 181 7.80 -2.41 5.06
N GLY A 182 8.00 -3.50 5.75
CA GLY A 182 9.27 -3.82 6.42
C GLY A 182 10.33 -4.35 5.45
N TYR A 183 10.64 -3.55 4.46
CA TYR A 183 11.61 -3.84 3.40
C TYR A 183 12.95 -4.36 3.94
N PRO A 184 13.55 -5.43 3.38
CA PRO A 184 13.08 -6.23 2.23
C PRO A 184 12.33 -7.52 2.61
N PHE A 185 11.72 -7.57 3.78
CA PHE A 185 11.10 -8.80 4.28
C PHE A 185 9.68 -8.97 3.74
N SER A 186 9.40 -10.15 3.18
CA SER A 186 8.03 -10.51 2.77
C SER A 186 7.08 -10.49 3.97
N ASP A 187 5.88 -9.99 3.76
CA ASP A 187 4.78 -10.02 4.74
C ASP A 187 5.07 -9.34 6.09
N VAL A 188 5.93 -8.34 6.11
CA VAL A 188 6.21 -7.54 7.30
C VAL A 188 5.77 -6.10 7.07
N SER A 189 4.97 -5.57 7.98
CA SER A 189 4.59 -4.15 7.97
C SER A 189 4.65 -3.53 9.35
N VAL A 190 4.83 -2.21 9.40
CA VAL A 190 4.93 -1.45 10.65
C VAL A 190 4.08 -0.19 10.59
N VAL A 191 3.46 0.13 11.73
CA VAL A 191 2.82 1.42 12.00
C VAL A 191 3.49 2.05 13.21
N HIS A 192 3.60 3.38 13.18
CA HIS A 192 4.24 4.14 14.25
C HIS A 192 3.47 5.43 14.51
N LEU A 193 3.29 5.78 15.79
CA LEU A 193 2.84 7.10 16.20
C LEU A 193 4.07 7.93 16.53
N SER A 194 4.32 8.97 15.73
CA SER A 194 5.36 9.93 16.05
C SER A 194 4.97 10.74 17.27
N LEU A 195 5.82 10.74 18.29
CA LEU A 195 5.81 11.72 19.35
C LEU A 195 6.79 12.81 18.95
N ILE A 196 6.31 14.02 18.75
CA ILE A 196 7.17 15.19 18.62
C ILE A 196 7.76 15.43 20.00
N HIS A 197 9.03 15.12 20.16
CA HIS A 197 9.76 15.59 21.34
C HIS A 197 10.01 17.08 21.19
N ILE A 198 9.32 17.83 21.98
CA ILE A 198 9.60 19.24 22.17
C ILE A 198 10.86 19.37 23.01
#